data_8db60c641e21eb83ef4ca65930a86ef6
#
_entry.id   8db60c641e21eb83ef4ca65930a86ef6
#
_cell.length_a   1.000
_cell.length_b   1.000
_cell.length_c   1.000
_cell.angle_alpha   90.00
_cell.angle_beta   90.00
_cell.angle_gamma   90.00
#
_symmetry.space_group_name_H-M   'P 1'
#
loop_
_entity.id
_entity.type
_entity.pdbx_description
1 polymer ?
#
loop_
_entity_poly.entity_id
_entity_poly.type
_entity_poly.pdbx_seq_one_letter_code
_entity_poly.pdbx_strand_id
1 'polypeptide(L)'
;MRKNLFLFGLATAFAATTLTSCENQELTDVNVDATRVEVGYLSPEMQKVRNYVPPMAVMAHRGSTFWAPEETESAWRWAREMGADYLESDLQCSKDGVVLANHDDNLKRTTDIENLYGEDVPRDRINFYMSAQGGGMTKEQAEAQMAKDRASFNPFYTNQYFYFELARLDAGTWFNQTSIEQARDGFSTQHQYVSSLEDQIRFAEGKILKRDENGERVYTIEGTWDPANPHTCLKYHFEYEADPQDTGHRPGIYIEFKESWLNPSNFEEMVYNELDRLGWNIITKPEADNAPWYKDGKVNVAYTNGKVILQTFSFESLRRSAEKFEGKIPMCFLLWHDNITPTQYAGYINMGLEFLAHIIGPSIAGAPNNYFEMNAPWMHDMIRRSGMLNHPYSFDTMEQMNVYWGSYHYDSGHFKAPYMDGAFTNRTELTLQFLIDRGARGEGAPTFVPDPVETLKRLGY
;
A
#
# COMPACT_ATOMS: atom_id res chain seq x y z
N MET A 1 64.88 -25.63 23.93
CA MET A 1 64.20 -24.46 23.34
C MET A 1 63.70 -24.62 21.88
N ARG A 2 63.53 -25.81 21.35
CA ARG A 2 63.08 -26.00 19.94
C ARG A 2 61.81 -26.84 19.78
N LYS A 3 61.16 -27.27 20.87
CA LYS A 3 59.94 -28.09 20.80
C LYS A 3 58.61 -27.28 20.93
N ASN A 4 58.66 -26.03 21.41
CA ASN A 4 57.45 -25.24 21.63
C ASN A 4 57.05 -24.35 20.42
N LEU A 5 57.94 -24.18 19.41
CA LEU A 5 57.59 -23.34 18.23
C LEU A 5 56.76 -24.10 17.19
N PHE A 6 56.86 -25.44 17.18
CA PHE A 6 56.09 -26.25 16.21
C PHE A 6 54.64 -26.49 16.60
N LEU A 7 54.28 -26.41 17.89
CA LEU A 7 52.88 -26.57 18.34
C LEU A 7 52.04 -25.32 18.11
N PHE A 8 52.66 -24.12 18.14
CA PHE A 8 51.95 -22.86 17.90
C PHE A 8 51.62 -22.61 16.41
N GLY A 9 52.46 -23.09 15.52
CA GLY A 9 52.26 -22.97 14.09
C GLY A 9 51.16 -23.90 13.54
N LEU A 10 50.96 -25.07 14.17
CA LEU A 10 49.95 -26.01 13.76
C LEU A 10 48.52 -25.61 14.24
N ALA A 11 48.41 -25.00 15.43
CA ALA A 11 47.14 -24.53 15.97
C ALA A 11 46.60 -23.33 15.21
N THR A 12 47.45 -22.39 14.76
CA THR A 12 47.03 -21.24 13.94
C THR A 12 46.68 -21.62 12.51
N ALA A 13 47.33 -22.63 11.92
CA ALA A 13 47.01 -23.11 10.59
C ALA A 13 45.66 -23.87 10.58
N PHE A 14 45.35 -24.61 11.67
CA PHE A 14 44.07 -25.36 11.79
C PHE A 14 42.89 -24.45 12.08
N ALA A 15 43.08 -23.35 12.81
CA ALA A 15 42.00 -22.37 13.07
C ALA A 15 41.70 -21.52 11.83
N ALA A 16 42.67 -21.20 10.99
CA ALA A 16 42.45 -20.43 9.77
C ALA A 16 41.75 -21.23 8.66
N THR A 17 42.00 -22.55 8.59
CA THR A 17 41.36 -23.42 7.57
C THR A 17 39.91 -23.79 7.93
N THR A 18 39.56 -23.81 9.21
CA THR A 18 38.16 -24.09 9.61
C THR A 18 37.26 -22.88 9.50
N LEU A 19 37.78 -21.66 9.66
CA LEU A 19 36.95 -20.43 9.51
C LEU A 19 36.66 -20.10 8.03
N THR A 20 37.58 -20.38 7.12
CA THR A 20 37.34 -20.16 5.68
C THR A 20 36.46 -21.23 5.01
N SER A 21 36.36 -22.41 5.61
CA SER A 21 35.53 -23.49 5.06
C SER A 21 34.02 -23.35 5.39
N CYS A 22 33.67 -22.73 6.52
CA CYS A 22 32.27 -22.53 6.89
C CYS A 22 31.62 -21.38 6.12
N GLU A 23 32.31 -20.25 5.92
CA GLU A 23 31.77 -19.12 5.17
C GLU A 23 31.54 -19.44 3.69
N ASN A 24 32.41 -20.22 3.07
CA ASN A 24 32.26 -20.60 1.67
C ASN A 24 31.20 -21.70 1.45
N GLN A 25 30.90 -22.50 2.45
CA GLN A 25 29.96 -23.61 2.32
C GLN A 25 28.50 -23.14 2.41
N GLU A 26 28.17 -22.23 3.31
CA GLU A 26 26.82 -21.66 3.41
C GLU A 26 26.42 -20.82 2.19
N LEU A 27 27.32 -19.99 1.68
CA LEU A 27 27.05 -19.19 0.46
C LEU A 27 26.93 -20.07 -0.79
N THR A 28 27.72 -21.14 -0.89
CA THR A 28 27.71 -22.02 -2.05
C THR A 28 26.44 -22.91 -2.06
N ASP A 29 26.02 -23.40 -0.91
CA ASP A 29 24.87 -24.31 -0.81
C ASP A 29 23.54 -23.59 -1.08
N VAL A 30 23.35 -22.38 -0.55
CA VAL A 30 22.16 -21.54 -0.81
C VAL A 30 22.07 -21.17 -2.29
N ASN A 31 23.17 -20.85 -2.94
CA ASN A 31 23.22 -20.50 -4.36
C ASN A 31 22.93 -21.70 -5.27
N VAL A 32 23.48 -22.85 -4.95
CA VAL A 32 23.29 -24.06 -5.72
C VAL A 32 21.84 -24.53 -5.64
N ASP A 33 21.21 -24.46 -4.48
CA ASP A 33 19.80 -24.84 -4.32
C ASP A 33 18.88 -23.85 -5.04
N ALA A 34 19.10 -22.54 -4.92
CA ALA A 34 18.32 -21.53 -5.59
C ALA A 34 18.36 -21.65 -7.13
N THR A 35 19.52 -21.98 -7.71
CA THR A 35 19.65 -22.17 -9.17
C THR A 35 18.99 -23.44 -9.70
N ARG A 36 18.78 -24.45 -8.86
CA ARG A 36 18.16 -25.74 -9.23
C ARG A 36 16.65 -25.76 -9.07
N VAL A 37 16.09 -24.81 -8.31
CA VAL A 37 14.64 -24.76 -8.12
C VAL A 37 13.99 -24.10 -9.34
N GLU A 38 12.99 -24.78 -9.89
CA GLU A 38 12.23 -24.28 -11.05
C GLU A 38 11.12 -23.32 -10.60
N VAL A 39 10.99 -22.23 -11.33
CA VAL A 39 9.85 -21.32 -11.26
C VAL A 39 9.16 -21.28 -12.61
N GLY A 40 7.83 -21.14 -12.61
CA GLY A 40 7.05 -20.92 -13.81
C GLY A 40 7.36 -19.57 -14.46
N TYR A 41 6.70 -19.27 -15.58
CA TYR A 41 6.88 -18.03 -16.32
C TYR A 41 5.54 -17.41 -16.70
N LEU A 42 5.43 -16.08 -16.63
CA LEU A 42 4.23 -15.34 -17.06
C LEU A 42 3.83 -15.66 -18.50
N SER A 43 2.55 -15.93 -18.74
CA SER A 43 2.02 -16.05 -20.09
C SER A 43 2.17 -14.73 -20.88
N PRO A 44 2.10 -14.76 -22.21
CA PRO A 44 2.15 -13.53 -23.01
C PRO A 44 1.07 -12.51 -22.64
N GLU A 45 -0.13 -12.96 -22.28
CA GLU A 45 -1.25 -12.13 -21.84
C GLU A 45 -0.91 -11.45 -20.51
N MET A 46 -0.36 -12.21 -19.56
CA MET A 46 0.08 -11.69 -18.27
C MET A 46 1.25 -10.71 -18.41
N GLN A 47 2.17 -10.97 -19.33
CA GLN A 47 3.26 -10.03 -19.62
C GLN A 47 2.74 -8.69 -20.16
N LYS A 48 1.68 -8.71 -21.00
CA LYS A 48 1.04 -7.48 -21.48
C LYS A 48 0.54 -6.65 -20.30
N VAL A 49 -0.17 -7.26 -19.35
CA VAL A 49 -0.73 -6.57 -18.17
C VAL A 49 0.39 -6.10 -17.24
N ARG A 50 1.40 -6.94 -16.99
CA ARG A 50 2.62 -6.53 -16.26
C ARG A 50 3.24 -5.25 -16.83
N ASN A 51 3.30 -5.14 -18.16
CA ASN A 51 3.91 -4.01 -18.87
C ASN A 51 3.07 -2.72 -18.82
N TYR A 52 1.89 -2.72 -18.20
CA TYR A 52 1.15 -1.49 -17.91
C TYR A 52 1.83 -0.65 -16.83
N VAL A 53 2.65 -1.27 -15.99
CA VAL A 53 3.35 -0.62 -14.87
C VAL A 53 4.62 0.09 -15.37
N PRO A 54 4.83 1.38 -15.00
CA PRO A 54 6.05 2.08 -15.39
C PRO A 54 7.31 1.46 -14.74
N PRO A 55 8.45 1.43 -15.44
CA PRO A 55 9.68 0.96 -14.86
C PRO A 55 10.15 1.88 -13.71
N MET A 56 10.74 1.30 -12.68
CA MET A 56 11.20 2.02 -11.48
C MET A 56 10.12 2.90 -10.86
N ALA A 57 8.89 2.37 -10.78
CA ALA A 57 7.78 3.06 -10.17
C ALA A 57 8.03 3.38 -8.70
N VAL A 58 7.65 4.59 -8.27
CA VAL A 58 7.72 5.04 -6.87
C VAL A 58 6.31 5.01 -6.29
N MET A 59 6.09 4.10 -5.33
CA MET A 59 4.85 3.96 -4.61
C MET A 59 4.96 4.68 -3.27
N ALA A 60 4.19 5.75 -3.09
CA ALA A 60 4.12 6.49 -1.83
C ALA A 60 3.33 5.65 -0.81
N HIS A 61 4.04 4.86 0.00
CA HIS A 61 3.47 3.94 1.00
C HIS A 61 2.58 4.70 1.97
N ARG A 62 1.28 4.44 1.92
CA ARG A 62 0.20 5.15 2.65
C ARG A 62 0.25 6.68 2.49
N GLY A 63 0.73 7.18 1.35
CA GLY A 63 0.94 8.60 1.10
C GLY A 63 2.27 9.15 1.62
N SER A 64 3.26 8.29 1.93
CA SER A 64 4.58 8.66 2.46
C SER A 64 4.57 9.02 3.96
N THR A 65 4.51 8.01 4.80
CA THR A 65 4.24 8.08 6.26
C THR A 65 5.26 8.89 7.08
N PHE A 66 6.40 9.25 6.51
CA PHE A 66 7.39 10.09 7.18
C PHE A 66 6.94 11.57 7.29
N TRP A 67 6.22 12.09 6.28
CA TRP A 67 5.92 13.52 6.17
C TRP A 67 4.53 13.93 6.62
N ALA A 68 3.57 13.01 6.60
CA ALA A 68 2.17 13.31 6.91
C ALA A 68 1.46 12.10 7.53
N PRO A 69 0.34 12.30 8.25
CA PRO A 69 -0.46 11.20 8.78
C PRO A 69 -0.90 10.27 7.66
N GLU A 70 -0.64 8.97 7.83
CA GLU A 70 -0.89 7.94 6.81
C GLU A 70 -2.35 7.93 6.34
N GLU A 71 -2.56 7.68 5.03
CA GLU A 71 -3.85 7.48 4.38
C GLU A 71 -4.87 8.63 4.55
N THR A 72 -4.36 9.84 4.65
CA THR A 72 -5.16 11.06 4.75
C THR A 72 -5.04 11.95 3.52
N GLU A 73 -5.94 12.93 3.40
CA GLU A 73 -5.87 13.97 2.37
C GLU A 73 -4.51 14.64 2.31
N SER A 74 -3.92 14.96 3.47
CA SER A 74 -2.60 15.62 3.55
C SER A 74 -1.49 14.75 2.96
N ALA A 75 -1.47 13.46 3.27
CA ALA A 75 -0.45 12.53 2.80
C ALA A 75 -0.50 12.32 1.28
N TRP A 76 -1.68 12.05 0.74
CA TRP A 76 -1.82 11.77 -0.70
C TRP A 76 -1.68 13.04 -1.56
N ARG A 77 -2.15 14.19 -1.11
CA ARG A 77 -1.88 15.45 -1.79
C ARG A 77 -0.39 15.75 -1.84
N TRP A 78 0.30 15.57 -0.71
CA TRP A 78 1.74 15.77 -0.64
C TRP A 78 2.49 14.81 -1.57
N ALA A 79 2.18 13.50 -1.52
CA ALA A 79 2.82 12.50 -2.36
C ALA A 79 2.59 12.76 -3.86
N ARG A 80 1.36 13.17 -4.25
CA ARG A 80 1.06 13.62 -5.61
C ARG A 80 1.96 14.78 -6.02
N GLU A 81 2.05 15.82 -5.20
CA GLU A 81 2.82 17.02 -5.51
C GLU A 81 4.34 16.76 -5.52
N MET A 82 4.83 15.75 -4.81
CA MET A 82 6.21 15.27 -4.93
C MET A 82 6.48 14.57 -6.28
N GLY A 83 5.47 14.07 -6.96
CA GLY A 83 5.60 13.33 -8.22
C GLY A 83 5.76 11.83 -8.02
N ALA A 84 5.14 11.24 -6.98
CA ALA A 84 4.98 9.80 -6.85
C ALA A 84 4.22 9.23 -8.06
N ASP A 85 4.59 8.02 -8.50
CA ASP A 85 3.90 7.35 -9.60
C ASP A 85 2.58 6.73 -9.13
N TYR A 86 2.55 6.27 -7.89
CA TYR A 86 1.37 5.69 -7.25
C TYR A 86 1.16 6.25 -5.85
N LEU A 87 -0.10 6.49 -5.52
CA LEU A 87 -0.57 6.63 -4.15
C LEU A 87 -0.94 5.24 -3.66
N GLU A 88 -0.29 4.77 -2.61
CA GLU A 88 -0.58 3.45 -2.08
C GLU A 88 -1.49 3.55 -0.86
N SER A 89 -2.37 2.57 -0.69
CA SER A 89 -3.28 2.45 0.45
C SER A 89 -3.68 1.02 0.76
N ASP A 90 -4.17 0.85 1.98
CA ASP A 90 -4.68 -0.39 2.55
C ASP A 90 -6.20 -0.32 2.65
N LEU A 91 -6.92 -1.32 2.14
CA LEU A 91 -8.38 -1.29 2.09
C LEU A 91 -9.02 -2.07 3.23
N GLN A 92 -9.97 -1.42 3.88
CA GLN A 92 -10.87 -1.99 4.88
C GLN A 92 -12.32 -1.70 4.51
N CYS A 93 -13.29 -2.27 5.27
CA CYS A 93 -14.70 -2.05 5.03
C CYS A 93 -15.39 -1.48 6.27
N SER A 94 -16.21 -0.44 6.09
CA SER A 94 -17.11 0.03 7.14
C SER A 94 -18.31 -0.92 7.33
N LYS A 95 -19.06 -0.74 8.43
CA LYS A 95 -20.28 -1.51 8.73
C LYS A 95 -21.32 -1.45 7.60
N ASP A 96 -21.36 -0.36 6.88
CA ASP A 96 -22.33 -0.06 5.82
C ASP A 96 -21.75 -0.14 4.40
N GLY A 97 -20.56 -0.71 4.26
CA GLY A 97 -20.02 -1.10 2.96
C GLY A 97 -19.20 -0.02 2.24
N VAL A 98 -18.83 1.07 2.90
CA VAL A 98 -17.86 2.01 2.31
C VAL A 98 -16.48 1.36 2.33
N VAL A 99 -15.83 1.31 1.18
CA VAL A 99 -14.45 0.87 1.04
C VAL A 99 -13.56 1.99 1.59
N LEU A 100 -12.94 1.72 2.73
CA LEU A 100 -12.04 2.64 3.44
C LEU A 100 -10.61 2.46 2.95
N ALA A 101 -9.82 3.50 3.06
CA ALA A 101 -8.38 3.44 3.00
C ALA A 101 -7.83 3.63 4.42
N ASN A 102 -7.42 2.54 5.06
CA ASN A 102 -6.91 2.53 6.44
C ASN A 102 -6.13 1.24 6.71
N HIS A 103 -4.86 1.36 7.09
CA HIS A 103 -3.99 0.20 7.27
C HIS A 103 -4.48 -0.77 8.35
N ASP A 104 -4.68 -0.26 9.56
CA ASP A 104 -5.09 -1.11 10.67
C ASP A 104 -6.60 -1.36 10.60
N ASP A 105 -7.02 -2.57 10.88
CA ASP A 105 -8.41 -2.90 11.12
C ASP A 105 -8.93 -2.26 12.41
N ASN A 106 -8.02 -1.98 13.35
CA ASN A 106 -8.27 -1.32 14.64
C ASN A 106 -7.80 0.15 14.59
N LEU A 107 -8.74 1.06 14.75
CA LEU A 107 -8.57 2.50 14.56
C LEU A 107 -7.84 3.24 15.69
N LYS A 108 -7.43 2.56 16.78
CA LYS A 108 -6.85 3.22 17.96
C LYS A 108 -5.52 3.92 17.69
N ARG A 109 -4.70 3.37 16.81
CA ARG A 109 -3.36 3.90 16.54
C ARG A 109 -3.40 5.22 15.76
N THR A 110 -4.34 5.34 14.81
CA THR A 110 -4.37 6.40 13.81
C THR A 110 -5.54 7.36 13.94
N THR A 111 -6.39 7.19 14.98
CA THR A 111 -7.53 8.08 15.21
C THR A 111 -7.75 8.36 16.70
N ASP A 112 -8.64 9.30 16.98
CA ASP A 112 -9.10 9.64 18.33
C ASP A 112 -10.31 8.82 18.82
N ILE A 113 -10.58 7.65 18.24
CA ILE A 113 -11.77 6.82 18.47
C ILE A 113 -12.00 6.48 19.95
N GLU A 114 -10.94 6.25 20.71
CA GLU A 114 -11.04 5.97 22.16
C GLU A 114 -11.64 7.17 22.91
N ASN A 115 -11.25 8.39 22.51
CA ASN A 115 -11.74 9.62 23.14
C ASN A 115 -13.17 9.94 22.71
N LEU A 116 -13.50 9.71 21.43
CA LEU A 116 -14.81 10.07 20.89
C LEU A 116 -15.91 9.07 21.28
N TYR A 117 -15.65 7.78 21.18
CA TYR A 117 -16.67 6.73 21.38
C TYR A 117 -16.43 5.82 22.58
N GLY A 118 -15.19 5.67 23.05
CA GLY A 118 -14.84 4.67 24.05
C GLY A 118 -15.15 3.24 23.58
N GLU A 119 -15.48 2.36 24.51
CA GLU A 119 -15.71 0.93 24.24
C GLU A 119 -17.18 0.56 23.99
N ASP A 120 -18.09 1.54 23.90
CA ASP A 120 -19.53 1.29 23.67
C ASP A 120 -19.90 1.66 22.23
N VAL A 121 -21.05 1.14 21.77
CA VAL A 121 -21.70 1.55 20.53
C VAL A 121 -21.96 3.06 20.54
N PRO A 122 -21.64 3.82 19.47
CA PRO A 122 -21.88 5.25 19.40
C PRO A 122 -23.32 5.61 19.81
N ARG A 123 -23.47 6.49 20.82
CA ARG A 123 -24.76 6.77 21.45
C ARG A 123 -25.78 7.38 20.50
N ASP A 124 -25.35 8.16 19.53
CA ASP A 124 -26.19 8.84 18.57
C ASP A 124 -26.61 7.96 17.39
N ARG A 125 -26.10 6.73 17.30
CA ARG A 125 -26.56 5.72 16.32
C ARG A 125 -28.06 5.45 16.45
N ILE A 126 -28.65 5.60 17.62
CA ILE A 126 -30.08 5.48 17.83
C ILE A 126 -30.86 6.51 16.97
N ASN A 127 -30.34 7.75 16.84
CA ASN A 127 -30.96 8.79 16.01
C ASN A 127 -30.93 8.43 14.54
N PHE A 128 -29.83 7.79 14.10
CA PHE A 128 -29.73 7.26 12.75
C PHE A 128 -30.82 6.21 12.49
N TYR A 129 -31.01 5.21 13.36
CA TYR A 129 -32.05 4.20 13.19
C TYR A 129 -33.47 4.78 13.15
N MET A 130 -33.72 5.89 13.83
CA MET A 130 -35.00 6.60 13.78
C MET A 130 -35.15 7.48 12.54
N SER A 131 -34.06 7.80 11.83
CA SER A 131 -34.09 8.59 10.59
C SER A 131 -34.64 7.77 9.41
N ALA A 132 -34.97 8.44 8.31
CA ALA A 132 -35.43 7.79 7.07
C ALA A 132 -34.34 6.85 6.50
N GLN A 133 -33.06 7.26 6.56
CA GLN A 133 -31.92 6.47 6.12
C GLN A 133 -31.67 5.25 7.03
N GLY A 134 -31.95 5.36 8.31
CA GLY A 134 -31.84 4.27 9.28
C GLY A 134 -33.05 3.32 9.36
N GLY A 135 -34.05 3.53 8.51
CA GLY A 135 -35.26 2.66 8.42
C GLY A 135 -36.51 3.22 9.09
N GLY A 136 -36.46 4.46 9.62
CA GLY A 136 -37.62 5.11 10.24
C GLY A 136 -38.16 4.35 11.47
N MET A 137 -37.27 3.74 12.25
CA MET A 137 -37.66 2.92 13.42
C MET A 137 -38.35 3.76 14.47
N THR A 138 -39.34 3.18 15.17
CA THR A 138 -39.80 3.78 16.44
C THR A 138 -38.67 3.77 17.47
N LYS A 139 -38.85 4.55 18.53
CA LYS A 139 -37.84 4.59 19.61
C LYS A 139 -37.58 3.21 20.21
N GLU A 140 -38.62 2.44 20.45
CA GLU A 140 -38.56 1.09 21.02
C GLU A 140 -37.83 0.12 20.06
N GLN A 141 -38.08 0.25 18.74
CA GLN A 141 -37.37 -0.54 17.71
C GLN A 141 -35.90 -0.17 17.64
N ALA A 142 -35.60 1.12 17.68
CA ALA A 142 -34.19 1.61 17.66
C ALA A 142 -33.42 1.19 18.92
N GLU A 143 -34.06 1.25 20.12
CA GLU A 143 -33.48 0.75 21.37
C GLU A 143 -33.18 -0.76 21.29
N ALA A 144 -34.13 -1.54 20.73
CA ALA A 144 -33.92 -2.98 20.52
C ALA A 144 -32.79 -3.27 19.51
N GLN A 145 -32.64 -2.45 18.46
CA GLN A 145 -31.52 -2.58 17.53
C GLN A 145 -30.19 -2.20 18.18
N MET A 146 -30.14 -1.13 18.95
CA MET A 146 -28.97 -0.77 19.75
C MET A 146 -28.55 -1.88 20.73
N ALA A 147 -29.51 -2.57 21.32
CA ALA A 147 -29.21 -3.71 22.22
C ALA A 147 -28.60 -4.90 21.45
N LYS A 148 -29.06 -5.16 20.22
CA LYS A 148 -28.44 -6.17 19.34
C LYS A 148 -27.02 -5.77 18.95
N ASP A 149 -26.81 -4.52 18.56
CA ASP A 149 -25.47 -4.01 18.22
C ASP A 149 -24.51 -4.22 19.40
N ARG A 150 -24.90 -3.79 20.63
CA ARG A 150 -24.07 -3.98 21.82
C ARG A 150 -23.71 -5.43 22.10
N ALA A 151 -24.60 -6.35 21.81
CA ALA A 151 -24.38 -7.78 22.07
C ALA A 151 -23.27 -8.39 21.20
N SER A 152 -22.95 -7.78 20.07
CA SER A 152 -21.92 -8.25 19.11
C SER A 152 -20.84 -7.22 18.84
N PHE A 153 -20.84 -6.10 19.55
CA PHE A 153 -19.92 -5.00 19.30
C PHE A 153 -18.49 -5.36 19.71
N ASN A 154 -17.57 -5.23 18.79
CA ASN A 154 -16.15 -5.31 19.04
C ASN A 154 -15.56 -3.90 18.83
N PRO A 155 -15.26 -3.14 19.91
CA PRO A 155 -14.92 -1.74 19.78
C PRO A 155 -13.64 -1.52 18.97
N PHE A 156 -13.57 -0.36 18.34
CA PHE A 156 -12.44 0.17 17.58
C PHE A 156 -12.19 -0.45 16.19
N TYR A 157 -12.86 -1.54 15.82
CA TYR A 157 -12.69 -2.14 14.49
C TYR A 157 -13.55 -1.45 13.43
N THR A 158 -12.97 -1.21 12.25
CA THR A 158 -13.58 -0.46 11.12
C THR A 158 -14.98 -0.96 10.77
N ASN A 159 -15.16 -2.28 10.69
CA ASN A 159 -16.42 -2.94 10.33
C ASN A 159 -17.52 -2.85 11.38
N GLN A 160 -17.26 -2.23 12.53
CA GLN A 160 -18.23 -2.04 13.61
C GLN A 160 -18.95 -0.68 13.54
N TYR A 161 -18.44 0.24 12.71
CA TYR A 161 -18.93 1.60 12.61
C TYR A 161 -19.49 1.89 11.22
N PHE A 162 -20.60 2.65 11.18
CA PHE A 162 -21.06 3.25 9.93
C PHE A 162 -20.08 4.31 9.47
N TYR A 163 -20.01 4.57 8.15
CA TYR A 163 -19.08 5.57 7.64
C TYR A 163 -19.33 6.96 8.24
N PHE A 164 -20.57 7.38 8.43
CA PHE A 164 -20.89 8.67 9.04
C PHE A 164 -20.37 8.80 10.49
N GLU A 165 -20.16 7.69 11.19
CA GLU A 165 -19.50 7.67 12.51
C GLU A 165 -17.98 7.77 12.35
N LEU A 166 -17.41 7.06 11.37
CA LEU A 166 -15.98 7.12 11.06
C LEU A 166 -15.55 8.50 10.54
N ALA A 167 -16.43 9.17 9.78
CA ALA A 167 -16.19 10.52 9.25
C ALA A 167 -16.15 11.61 10.34
N ARG A 168 -16.35 11.27 11.61
CA ARG A 168 -16.19 12.20 12.75
C ARG A 168 -14.86 12.04 13.47
N LEU A 169 -14.09 11.01 13.12
CA LEU A 169 -12.81 10.75 13.75
C LEU A 169 -11.73 11.67 13.18
N ASP A 170 -10.85 12.13 14.05
CA ASP A 170 -9.62 12.80 13.66
C ASP A 170 -8.52 11.77 13.41
N ALA A 171 -8.06 11.68 12.17
CA ALA A 171 -6.98 10.80 11.73
C ALA A 171 -5.63 11.55 11.58
N GLY A 172 -5.50 12.77 12.05
CA GLY A 172 -4.30 13.61 11.88
C GLY A 172 -3.53 13.90 13.15
N THR A 173 -4.22 14.22 14.23
CA THR A 173 -3.61 14.71 15.48
C THR A 173 -2.63 13.72 16.12
N TRP A 174 -2.87 12.41 15.99
CA TRP A 174 -1.97 11.37 16.50
C TRP A 174 -0.55 11.49 15.93
N PHE A 175 -0.41 11.88 14.66
CA PHE A 175 0.87 12.02 13.98
C PHE A 175 1.78 13.02 14.66
N ASN A 176 1.24 14.16 15.09
CA ASN A 176 1.98 15.20 15.83
C ASN A 176 2.50 14.71 17.17
N GLN A 177 1.90 13.68 17.75
CA GLN A 177 2.32 13.11 19.04
C GLN A 177 3.39 12.03 18.89
N THR A 178 3.42 11.34 17.76
CA THR A 178 4.34 10.23 17.50
C THR A 178 5.52 10.63 16.61
N SER A 179 5.34 11.62 15.75
CA SER A 179 6.33 12.10 14.76
C SER A 179 6.71 13.57 15.03
N ILE A 180 7.24 13.84 16.22
CA ILE A 180 7.46 15.21 16.74
C ILE A 180 8.28 16.09 15.80
N GLU A 181 9.27 15.53 15.10
CA GLU A 181 10.12 16.27 14.16
C GLU A 181 9.38 16.72 12.90
N GLN A 182 8.36 15.99 12.50
CA GLN A 182 7.51 16.24 11.33
C GLN A 182 6.16 16.88 11.70
N ALA A 183 5.89 17.09 12.99
CA ALA A 183 4.64 17.66 13.48
C ALA A 183 4.33 19.02 12.83
N ARG A 184 3.06 19.23 12.48
CA ARG A 184 2.53 20.45 11.87
C ARG A 184 1.19 20.83 12.52
N ASP A 185 0.99 22.10 12.78
CA ASP A 185 -0.30 22.58 13.30
C ASP A 185 -1.46 22.22 12.35
N GLY A 186 -1.21 22.21 11.05
CA GLY A 186 -2.19 21.87 10.02
C GLY A 186 -2.78 20.47 10.16
N PHE A 187 -2.04 19.50 10.69
CA PHE A 187 -2.55 18.13 10.91
C PHE A 187 -3.55 18.03 12.07
N SER A 188 -3.62 19.05 12.93
CA SER A 188 -4.57 19.11 14.04
C SER A 188 -5.67 20.15 13.83
N THR A 189 -5.40 21.21 13.05
CA THR A 189 -6.34 22.32 12.82
C THR A 189 -7.20 22.12 11.58
N GLN A 190 -6.73 21.33 10.62
CA GLN A 190 -7.50 20.89 9.46
C GLN A 190 -7.88 19.44 9.68
N HIS A 191 -9.13 19.17 9.98
CA HIS A 191 -9.64 17.83 10.26
C HIS A 191 -9.20 16.84 9.16
N GLN A 192 -8.42 15.84 9.54
CA GLN A 192 -8.01 14.74 8.66
C GLN A 192 -9.00 13.59 8.86
N TYR A 193 -9.79 13.30 7.83
CA TYR A 193 -10.83 12.27 7.90
C TYR A 193 -10.25 10.87 7.70
N VAL A 194 -10.92 9.85 8.25
CA VAL A 194 -10.77 8.47 7.79
C VAL A 194 -11.24 8.42 6.35
N SER A 195 -10.33 8.14 5.44
CA SER A 195 -10.55 8.27 4.01
C SER A 195 -11.23 7.04 3.41
N SER A 196 -11.89 7.24 2.28
CA SER A 196 -12.41 6.17 1.43
C SER A 196 -11.50 5.95 0.20
N LEU A 197 -11.69 4.81 -0.49
CA LEU A 197 -11.06 4.57 -1.79
C LEU A 197 -11.45 5.67 -2.81
N GLU A 198 -12.67 6.20 -2.76
CA GLU A 198 -13.06 7.33 -3.61
C GLU A 198 -12.21 8.56 -3.32
N ASP A 199 -11.92 8.85 -2.05
CA ASP A 199 -11.07 9.99 -1.68
C ASP A 199 -9.68 9.88 -2.30
N GLN A 200 -9.03 8.72 -2.16
CA GLN A 200 -7.72 8.47 -2.74
C GLN A 200 -7.72 8.72 -4.26
N ILE A 201 -8.73 8.20 -4.96
CA ILE A 201 -8.91 8.40 -6.39
C ILE A 201 -9.08 9.89 -6.73
N ARG A 202 -9.91 10.62 -5.98
CA ARG A 202 -10.14 12.05 -6.23
C ARG A 202 -8.89 12.88 -5.96
N PHE A 203 -8.10 12.53 -4.96
CA PHE A 203 -6.80 13.18 -4.72
C PHE A 203 -5.81 12.89 -5.84
N ALA A 204 -5.78 11.67 -6.39
CA ALA A 204 -4.98 11.35 -7.58
C ALA A 204 -5.42 12.15 -8.81
N GLU A 205 -6.71 12.48 -8.93
CA GLU A 205 -7.28 13.32 -9.99
C GLU A 205 -7.00 14.83 -9.81
N GLY A 206 -6.33 15.26 -8.75
CA GLY A 206 -6.05 16.68 -8.48
C GLY A 206 -7.19 17.40 -7.79
N LYS A 207 -7.99 16.70 -7.00
CA LYS A 207 -9.09 17.25 -6.23
C LYS A 207 -8.78 17.24 -4.73
N ILE A 208 -9.59 17.95 -3.95
CA ILE A 208 -9.64 17.97 -2.48
C ILE A 208 -11.08 17.75 -2.01
N LEU A 209 -11.22 17.42 -0.72
CA LEU A 209 -12.54 17.35 -0.10
C LEU A 209 -13.22 18.72 -0.14
N LYS A 210 -14.48 18.76 -0.58
CA LYS A 210 -15.30 19.95 -0.39
C LYS A 210 -15.71 20.04 1.07
N ARG A 211 -15.54 21.23 1.66
CA ARG A 211 -15.90 21.53 3.04
C ARG A 211 -16.98 22.59 3.08
N ASP A 212 -17.85 22.51 4.08
CA ASP A 212 -18.88 23.52 4.33
C ASP A 212 -18.30 24.76 5.06
N GLU A 213 -19.18 25.68 5.46
CA GLU A 213 -18.81 26.91 6.18
C GLU A 213 -18.20 26.65 7.57
N ASN A 214 -18.42 25.45 8.14
CA ASN A 214 -17.83 25.03 9.42
C ASN A 214 -16.52 24.24 9.23
N GLY A 215 -16.09 24.00 8.00
CA GLY A 215 -14.93 23.21 7.66
C GLY A 215 -15.20 21.70 7.61
N GLU A 216 -16.46 21.28 7.73
CA GLU A 216 -16.84 19.87 7.73
C GLU A 216 -17.00 19.33 6.29
N ARG A 217 -16.64 18.06 6.10
CA ARG A 217 -16.76 17.34 4.83
C ARG A 217 -18.21 17.31 4.34
N VAL A 218 -18.42 17.67 3.08
CA VAL A 218 -19.76 17.66 2.45
C VAL A 218 -20.05 16.31 1.81
N TYR A 219 -21.12 15.66 2.22
CA TYR A 219 -21.67 14.46 1.57
C TYR A 219 -23.16 14.30 1.85
N THR A 220 -23.83 13.47 1.05
CA THR A 220 -25.21 13.03 1.30
C THR A 220 -25.31 11.51 1.32
N ILE A 221 -26.34 10.98 1.99
CA ILE A 221 -26.61 9.55 2.09
C ILE A 221 -27.92 9.25 1.39
N GLU A 222 -27.88 8.35 0.40
CA GLU A 222 -29.05 7.82 -0.30
C GLU A 222 -29.32 6.38 0.15
N GLY A 223 -30.58 5.96 0.12
CA GLY A 223 -31.01 4.62 0.51
C GLY A 223 -31.52 4.52 1.93
N THR A 224 -31.83 3.30 2.34
CA THR A 224 -32.32 2.97 3.69
C THR A 224 -31.56 1.75 4.21
N TRP A 225 -31.07 1.85 5.40
CA TRP A 225 -30.30 0.79 6.06
C TRP A 225 -31.11 -0.50 6.20
N ASP A 226 -30.56 -1.59 5.74
CA ASP A 226 -31.13 -2.93 5.86
C ASP A 226 -30.09 -3.87 6.49
N PRO A 227 -30.33 -4.39 7.70
CA PRO A 227 -29.40 -5.33 8.34
C PRO A 227 -29.23 -6.65 7.59
N ALA A 228 -30.12 -7.00 6.66
CA ALA A 228 -29.96 -8.18 5.81
C ALA A 228 -28.98 -7.96 4.64
N ASN A 229 -28.78 -6.70 4.24
CA ASN A 229 -27.91 -6.29 3.13
C ASN A 229 -27.04 -5.09 3.54
N PRO A 230 -26.24 -5.19 4.62
CA PRO A 230 -25.63 -4.04 5.26
C PRO A 230 -24.66 -3.27 4.37
N HIS A 231 -24.01 -3.93 3.42
CA HIS A 231 -22.91 -3.33 2.63
C HIS A 231 -23.39 -2.72 1.30
N THR A 232 -24.68 -2.74 0.99
CA THR A 232 -25.18 -2.31 -0.33
C THR A 232 -26.38 -1.39 -0.27
N CYS A 233 -26.94 -1.16 0.90
CA CYS A 233 -28.21 -0.44 1.07
C CYS A 233 -28.04 1.08 1.23
N LEU A 234 -26.88 1.55 1.66
CA LEU A 234 -26.57 2.97 1.74
C LEU A 234 -25.55 3.34 0.66
N LYS A 235 -25.73 4.53 0.09
CA LYS A 235 -24.79 5.11 -0.88
C LYS A 235 -24.41 6.50 -0.42
N TYR A 236 -23.10 6.71 -0.28
CA TYR A 236 -22.53 8.01 0.04
C TYR A 236 -22.21 8.75 -1.25
N HIS A 237 -22.66 9.98 -1.36
CA HIS A 237 -22.35 10.89 -2.45
C HIS A 237 -21.43 11.98 -1.88
N PHE A 238 -20.13 11.76 -2.01
CA PHE A 238 -19.11 12.69 -1.54
C PHE A 238 -18.94 13.83 -2.53
N GLU A 239 -18.69 15.04 -2.01
CA GLU A 239 -18.40 16.20 -2.84
C GLU A 239 -16.92 16.58 -2.78
N TYR A 240 -16.39 16.99 -3.93
CA TYR A 240 -14.99 17.37 -4.10
C TYR A 240 -14.90 18.66 -4.91
N GLU A 241 -13.79 19.35 -4.76
CA GLU A 241 -13.46 20.54 -5.55
C GLU A 241 -12.03 20.41 -6.13
N ALA A 242 -11.71 21.26 -7.11
CA ALA A 242 -10.37 21.29 -7.67
C ALA A 242 -9.36 21.75 -6.61
N ASP A 243 -8.24 21.06 -6.47
CA ASP A 243 -7.17 21.48 -5.56
C ASP A 243 -6.50 22.74 -6.14
N PRO A 244 -6.58 23.89 -5.47
CA PRO A 244 -5.95 25.13 -5.96
C PRO A 244 -4.42 25.05 -5.97
N GLN A 245 -3.82 24.04 -5.33
CA GLN A 245 -2.38 23.82 -5.27
C GLN A 245 -1.91 22.69 -6.20
N ASP A 246 -2.81 22.12 -7.00
CA ASP A 246 -2.50 21.06 -7.95
C ASP A 246 -1.50 21.53 -9.02
N THR A 247 -0.37 20.84 -9.12
CA THR A 247 0.65 21.11 -10.15
C THR A 247 0.52 20.25 -11.39
N GLY A 248 -0.49 19.38 -11.45
CA GLY A 248 -0.83 18.60 -12.63
C GLY A 248 -0.26 17.17 -12.68
N HIS A 249 0.32 16.66 -11.59
CA HIS A 249 0.63 15.24 -11.48
C HIS A 249 -0.65 14.41 -11.38
N ARG A 250 -0.66 13.26 -12.05
CA ARG A 250 -1.77 12.30 -12.07
C ARG A 250 -1.24 10.89 -11.77
N PRO A 251 -0.95 10.60 -10.49
CA PRO A 251 -0.51 9.28 -10.08
C PRO A 251 -1.62 8.24 -10.26
N GLY A 252 -1.22 6.98 -10.40
CA GLY A 252 -2.13 5.85 -10.19
C GLY A 252 -2.37 5.58 -8.71
N ILE A 253 -3.16 4.53 -8.45
CA ILE A 253 -3.36 3.99 -7.10
C ILE A 253 -2.83 2.56 -7.01
N TYR A 254 -2.28 2.21 -5.84
CA TYR A 254 -1.81 0.88 -5.52
C TYR A 254 -2.53 0.45 -4.23
N ILE A 255 -3.45 -0.52 -4.30
CA ILE A 255 -4.43 -0.77 -3.25
C ILE A 255 -4.32 -2.19 -2.70
N GLU A 256 -4.18 -2.33 -1.38
CA GLU A 256 -4.08 -3.61 -0.69
C GLU A 256 -5.43 -4.10 -0.18
N PHE A 257 -5.78 -5.34 -0.52
CA PHE A 257 -6.84 -6.05 0.18
C PHE A 257 -6.30 -6.58 1.51
N LYS A 258 -6.72 -5.91 2.60
CA LYS A 258 -6.34 -6.30 3.96
C LYS A 258 -7.24 -7.44 4.46
N GLU A 259 -6.88 -8.00 5.55
CA GLU A 259 -7.56 -8.91 6.46
C GLU A 259 -8.81 -9.62 5.89
N SER A 260 -8.61 -10.61 5.03
CA SER A 260 -9.68 -11.31 4.31
C SER A 260 -10.75 -11.97 5.22
N TRP A 261 -10.47 -12.11 6.52
CA TRP A 261 -11.40 -12.65 7.53
C TRP A 261 -12.23 -11.57 8.24
N LEU A 262 -11.86 -10.29 8.16
CA LEU A 262 -12.57 -9.17 8.77
C LEU A 262 -13.44 -8.44 7.75
N ASN A 263 -13.00 -8.39 6.51
CA ASN A 263 -13.75 -7.81 5.41
C ASN A 263 -14.83 -8.78 4.88
N PRO A 264 -15.90 -8.28 4.25
CA PRO A 264 -16.91 -9.13 3.63
C PRO A 264 -16.31 -10.14 2.66
N SER A 265 -16.90 -11.34 2.57
CA SER A 265 -16.40 -12.41 1.68
C SER A 265 -16.43 -12.05 0.19
N ASN A 266 -17.14 -11.00 -0.20
CA ASN A 266 -17.21 -10.43 -1.55
C ASN A 266 -16.48 -9.07 -1.64
N PHE A 267 -15.48 -8.84 -0.79
CA PHE A 267 -14.82 -7.53 -0.71
C PHE A 267 -14.12 -7.14 -2.02
N GLU A 268 -13.47 -8.09 -2.69
CA GLU A 268 -12.84 -7.88 -3.99
C GLU A 268 -13.87 -7.48 -5.07
N GLU A 269 -15.09 -8.00 -4.99
CA GLU A 269 -16.20 -7.58 -5.86
C GLU A 269 -16.71 -6.17 -5.50
N MET A 270 -16.76 -5.82 -4.23
CA MET A 270 -17.12 -4.46 -3.81
C MET A 270 -16.13 -3.44 -4.36
N VAL A 271 -14.82 -3.72 -4.27
CA VAL A 271 -13.76 -2.87 -4.83
C VAL A 271 -13.86 -2.81 -6.36
N TYR A 272 -14.11 -3.93 -7.03
CA TYR A 272 -14.34 -3.95 -8.49
C TYR A 272 -15.47 -3.00 -8.90
N ASN A 273 -16.61 -3.08 -8.20
CA ASN A 273 -17.77 -2.26 -8.48
C ASN A 273 -17.51 -0.77 -8.18
N GLU A 274 -16.73 -0.48 -7.13
CA GLU A 274 -16.36 0.88 -6.78
C GLU A 274 -15.41 1.49 -7.81
N LEU A 275 -14.40 0.76 -8.25
CA LEU A 275 -13.52 1.18 -9.36
C LEU A 275 -14.32 1.40 -10.66
N ASP A 276 -15.32 0.57 -10.93
CA ASP A 276 -16.20 0.72 -12.10
C ASP A 276 -17.04 1.99 -12.02
N ARG A 277 -17.69 2.21 -10.89
CA ARG A 277 -18.49 3.41 -10.60
C ARG A 277 -17.66 4.69 -10.77
N LEU A 278 -16.40 4.68 -10.33
CA LEU A 278 -15.49 5.82 -10.38
C LEU A 278 -14.79 5.98 -11.75
N GLY A 279 -14.97 5.03 -12.66
CA GLY A 279 -14.35 5.05 -13.99
C GLY A 279 -12.85 4.68 -13.99
N TRP A 280 -12.41 3.99 -12.94
CA TRP A 280 -11.03 3.54 -12.78
C TRP A 280 -10.83 2.06 -13.07
N ASN A 281 -11.88 1.31 -13.37
CA ASN A 281 -11.79 -0.09 -13.76
C ASN A 281 -11.40 -0.20 -15.25
N ILE A 282 -10.15 -0.55 -15.52
CA ILE A 282 -9.63 -0.69 -16.90
C ILE A 282 -10.21 -1.88 -17.65
N ILE A 283 -10.88 -2.82 -16.98
CA ILE A 283 -11.56 -3.95 -17.61
C ILE A 283 -12.79 -3.46 -18.37
N THR A 284 -13.54 -2.54 -17.79
CA THR A 284 -14.77 -1.97 -18.35
C THR A 284 -14.50 -0.68 -19.13
N LYS A 285 -13.47 0.06 -18.72
CA LYS A 285 -13.08 1.35 -19.30
C LYS A 285 -11.56 1.41 -19.49
N PRO A 286 -11.02 0.72 -20.51
CA PRO A 286 -9.60 0.73 -20.79
C PRO A 286 -9.13 2.09 -21.30
N GLU A 287 -7.88 2.42 -21.00
CA GLU A 287 -7.16 3.55 -21.57
C GLU A 287 -6.47 3.12 -22.90
N ALA A 288 -5.91 4.09 -23.60
CA ALA A 288 -5.14 3.78 -24.82
C ALA A 288 -3.87 2.97 -24.47
N ASP A 289 -3.61 1.91 -25.23
CA ASP A 289 -2.45 1.01 -24.99
C ASP A 289 -1.09 1.72 -25.03
N ASN A 290 -1.00 2.87 -25.70
CA ASN A 290 0.21 3.67 -25.86
C ASN A 290 0.18 4.98 -25.03
N ALA A 291 -0.73 5.11 -24.09
CA ALA A 291 -0.79 6.28 -23.22
C ALA A 291 0.53 6.38 -22.41
N PRO A 292 1.22 7.53 -22.44
CA PRO A 292 2.51 7.67 -21.77
C PRO A 292 2.32 7.78 -20.25
N TRP A 293 3.18 7.12 -19.50
CA TRP A 293 3.21 7.23 -18.01
C TRP A 293 3.64 8.61 -17.52
N TYR A 294 4.39 9.34 -18.36
CA TYR A 294 4.89 10.68 -18.07
C TYR A 294 4.61 11.60 -19.23
N LYS A 295 4.19 12.81 -18.93
CA LYS A 295 3.90 13.82 -19.94
C LYS A 295 4.30 15.22 -19.44
N ASP A 296 5.07 15.94 -20.25
CA ASP A 296 5.51 17.31 -19.96
C ASP A 296 6.21 17.46 -18.58
N GLY A 297 7.01 16.47 -18.18
CA GLY A 297 7.68 16.44 -16.88
C GLY A 297 6.75 16.17 -15.71
N LYS A 298 5.56 15.60 -15.96
CA LYS A 298 4.55 15.25 -14.94
C LYS A 298 4.23 13.77 -14.98
N VAL A 299 3.89 13.21 -13.82
CA VAL A 299 3.29 11.88 -13.72
C VAL A 299 1.92 11.89 -14.39
N ASN A 300 1.64 10.88 -15.20
CA ASN A 300 0.42 10.74 -15.98
C ASN A 300 -0.20 9.32 -15.89
N VAL A 301 0.18 8.56 -14.89
CA VAL A 301 -0.20 7.14 -14.71
C VAL A 301 -1.71 6.95 -14.62
N ALA A 302 -2.45 7.87 -14.01
CA ALA A 302 -3.91 7.83 -13.92
C ALA A 302 -4.63 7.77 -15.28
N TYR A 303 -3.96 8.10 -16.38
CA TYR A 303 -4.50 8.04 -17.73
C TYR A 303 -3.93 6.87 -18.56
N THR A 304 -3.43 5.84 -17.91
CA THR A 304 -2.88 4.63 -18.54
C THR A 304 -3.60 3.38 -18.02
N ASN A 305 -3.40 2.25 -18.70
CA ASN A 305 -3.89 0.96 -18.22
C ASN A 305 -3.17 0.48 -16.93
N GLY A 306 -2.12 1.16 -16.51
CA GLY A 306 -1.43 0.96 -15.24
C GLY A 306 -1.99 1.76 -14.06
N LYS A 307 -3.10 2.48 -14.22
CA LYS A 307 -3.63 3.40 -13.19
C LYS A 307 -4.06 2.74 -11.89
N VAL A 308 -4.32 1.43 -11.89
CA VAL A 308 -4.63 0.64 -10.68
C VAL A 308 -3.69 -0.55 -10.63
N ILE A 309 -3.09 -0.77 -9.47
CA ILE A 309 -2.41 -2.01 -9.12
C ILE A 309 -3.07 -2.54 -7.85
N LEU A 310 -3.45 -3.81 -7.87
CA LEU A 310 -4.00 -4.53 -6.73
C LEU A 310 -2.86 -5.20 -5.96
N GLN A 311 -2.99 -5.35 -4.64
CA GLN A 311 -2.03 -6.13 -3.86
C GLN A 311 -2.70 -6.85 -2.68
N THR A 312 -2.04 -7.87 -2.15
CA THR A 312 -2.44 -8.55 -0.92
C THR A 312 -1.34 -9.47 -0.39
N PHE A 313 -1.31 -9.64 0.93
CA PHE A 313 -0.62 -10.75 1.61
C PHE A 313 -1.48 -12.01 1.67
N SER A 314 -2.80 -11.85 1.61
CA SER A 314 -3.76 -12.93 1.78
C SER A 314 -3.85 -13.79 0.52
N PHE A 315 -3.53 -15.07 0.67
CA PHE A 315 -3.74 -16.05 -0.40
C PHE A 315 -5.21 -16.16 -0.84
N GLU A 316 -6.15 -16.03 0.11
CA GLU A 316 -7.59 -16.08 -0.18
C GLU A 316 -8.03 -14.85 -0.99
N SER A 317 -7.55 -13.64 -0.66
CA SER A 317 -7.81 -12.44 -1.46
C SER A 317 -7.14 -12.52 -2.84
N LEU A 318 -5.94 -13.10 -2.94
CA LEU A 318 -5.27 -13.33 -4.23
C LEU A 318 -6.13 -14.21 -5.15
N ARG A 319 -6.64 -15.33 -4.60
CA ARG A 319 -7.54 -16.25 -5.32
C ARG A 319 -8.83 -15.56 -5.77
N ARG A 320 -9.50 -14.83 -4.87
CA ARG A 320 -10.74 -14.09 -5.19
C ARG A 320 -10.49 -12.96 -6.19
N SER A 321 -9.33 -12.31 -6.10
CA SER A 321 -8.91 -11.30 -7.08
C SER A 321 -8.69 -11.93 -8.46
N ALA A 322 -8.07 -13.10 -8.53
CA ALA A 322 -7.91 -13.82 -9.79
C ALA A 322 -9.27 -14.18 -10.42
N GLU A 323 -10.23 -14.63 -9.62
CA GLU A 323 -11.60 -14.93 -10.08
C GLU A 323 -12.35 -13.68 -10.55
N LYS A 324 -12.21 -12.55 -9.84
CA LYS A 324 -12.98 -11.34 -10.14
C LYS A 324 -12.37 -10.47 -11.22
N PHE A 325 -11.04 -10.27 -11.20
CA PHE A 325 -10.33 -9.38 -12.12
C PHE A 325 -9.69 -10.13 -13.30
N GLU A 326 -9.68 -11.47 -13.29
CA GLU A 326 -9.22 -12.34 -14.39
C GLU A 326 -7.79 -12.02 -14.87
N GLY A 327 -6.93 -11.51 -14.00
CA GLY A 327 -5.57 -11.09 -14.34
C GLY A 327 -5.48 -9.91 -15.32
N LYS A 328 -6.53 -9.13 -15.47
CA LYS A 328 -6.61 -7.99 -16.41
C LYS A 328 -6.17 -6.65 -15.81
N ILE A 329 -5.99 -6.62 -14.49
CA ILE A 329 -5.39 -5.49 -13.73
C ILE A 329 -4.09 -6.00 -13.11
N PRO A 330 -2.99 -5.21 -13.12
CA PRO A 330 -1.77 -5.61 -12.44
C PRO A 330 -2.04 -5.99 -10.98
N MET A 331 -1.53 -7.16 -10.56
CA MET A 331 -1.70 -7.71 -9.21
C MET A 331 -0.34 -8.05 -8.61
N CYS A 332 -0.11 -7.58 -7.39
CA CYS A 332 1.07 -7.86 -6.59
C CYS A 332 0.74 -8.86 -5.47
N PHE A 333 1.53 -9.91 -5.37
CA PHE A 333 1.51 -10.81 -4.24
C PHE A 333 2.62 -10.42 -3.26
N LEU A 334 2.24 -9.98 -2.06
CA LEU A 334 3.15 -9.51 -1.03
C LEU A 334 3.69 -10.69 -0.21
N LEU A 335 4.98 -10.65 0.11
CA LEU A 335 5.65 -11.71 0.85
C LEU A 335 6.29 -11.17 2.13
N TRP A 336 6.03 -11.85 3.24
CA TRP A 336 6.66 -11.59 4.53
C TRP A 336 6.80 -12.91 5.31
N HIS A 337 8.01 -13.47 5.30
CA HIS A 337 8.32 -14.71 5.99
C HIS A 337 9.68 -14.68 6.65
N ASP A 338 9.81 -15.37 7.77
CA ASP A 338 11.09 -15.68 8.39
C ASP A 338 11.64 -17.02 7.89
N ASN A 339 12.95 -17.12 7.71
CA ASN A 339 13.69 -18.36 7.43
C ASN A 339 13.13 -19.20 6.26
N ILE A 340 12.91 -18.58 5.12
CA ILE A 340 12.37 -19.23 3.93
C ILE A 340 13.45 -19.97 3.13
N THR A 341 13.16 -21.19 2.69
CA THR A 341 14.03 -21.93 1.78
C THR A 341 13.77 -21.58 0.31
N PRO A 342 14.75 -21.83 -0.60
CA PRO A 342 14.56 -21.62 -2.03
C PRO A 342 13.33 -22.34 -2.61
N THR A 343 13.04 -23.56 -2.19
CA THR A 343 11.85 -24.30 -2.63
C THR A 343 10.54 -23.65 -2.17
N GLN A 344 10.50 -23.16 -0.93
CA GLN A 344 9.31 -22.43 -0.43
C GLN A 344 9.14 -21.09 -1.16
N TYR A 345 10.21 -20.38 -1.40
CA TYR A 345 10.15 -19.11 -2.14
C TYR A 345 9.63 -19.29 -3.57
N ALA A 346 10.13 -20.32 -4.27
CA ALA A 346 9.62 -20.69 -5.58
C ALA A 346 8.14 -21.10 -5.53
N GLY A 347 7.73 -21.76 -4.44
CA GLY A 347 6.32 -22.11 -4.20
C GLY A 347 5.43 -20.86 -4.16
N TYR A 348 5.83 -19.79 -3.50
CA TYR A 348 5.09 -18.52 -3.48
C TYR A 348 5.03 -17.86 -4.87
N ILE A 349 6.15 -17.86 -5.61
CA ILE A 349 6.17 -17.33 -6.98
C ILE A 349 5.20 -18.12 -7.88
N ASN A 350 5.27 -19.45 -7.83
CA ASN A 350 4.40 -20.32 -8.63
C ASN A 350 2.93 -20.16 -8.26
N MET A 351 2.63 -19.97 -6.98
CA MET A 351 1.29 -19.66 -6.49
C MET A 351 0.81 -18.30 -7.02
N GLY A 352 1.68 -17.29 -7.00
CA GLY A 352 1.40 -16.00 -7.63
C GLY A 352 1.05 -16.15 -9.11
N LEU A 353 1.81 -16.96 -9.87
CA LEU A 353 1.54 -17.24 -11.28
C LEU A 353 0.21 -17.97 -11.50
N GLU A 354 -0.11 -18.96 -10.65
CA GLU A 354 -1.37 -19.71 -10.71
C GLU A 354 -2.59 -18.79 -10.50
N PHE A 355 -2.48 -17.84 -9.57
CA PHE A 355 -3.53 -16.87 -9.27
C PHE A 355 -3.32 -15.49 -9.92
N LEU A 356 -2.70 -15.47 -11.08
CA LEU A 356 -2.63 -14.35 -12.00
C LEU A 356 -1.99 -13.08 -11.41
N ALA A 357 -1.03 -13.23 -10.50
CA ALA A 357 -0.19 -12.11 -10.07
C ALA A 357 0.87 -11.78 -11.14
N HIS A 358 1.22 -10.52 -11.23
CA HIS A 358 2.18 -9.96 -12.19
C HIS A 358 3.45 -9.47 -11.52
N ILE A 359 3.37 -9.28 -10.21
CA ILE A 359 4.35 -8.61 -9.37
C ILE A 359 4.51 -9.42 -8.09
N ILE A 360 5.73 -9.55 -7.61
CA ILE A 360 6.03 -9.97 -6.24
C ILE A 360 6.47 -8.75 -5.46
N GLY A 361 5.89 -8.55 -4.28
CA GLY A 361 6.27 -7.50 -3.33
C GLY A 361 6.95 -8.10 -2.11
N PRO A 362 8.27 -8.28 -2.12
CA PRO A 362 9.00 -8.83 -0.99
C PRO A 362 9.32 -7.77 0.04
N SER A 363 9.33 -8.14 1.34
CA SER A 363 9.88 -7.27 2.38
C SER A 363 11.39 -7.14 2.25
N ILE A 364 11.93 -5.98 2.69
CA ILE A 364 13.37 -5.74 2.78
C ILE A 364 13.82 -5.57 4.24
N ALA A 365 14.99 -6.09 4.56
CA ALA A 365 15.59 -5.91 5.87
C ALA A 365 16.18 -4.50 6.06
N GLY A 366 16.51 -4.19 7.31
CA GLY A 366 17.21 -2.98 7.68
C GLY A 366 16.33 -1.95 8.39
N ALA A 367 17.01 -1.17 9.24
CA ALA A 367 16.34 -0.09 9.99
C ALA A 367 15.79 0.99 9.02
N PRO A 368 14.66 1.62 9.38
CA PRO A 368 13.97 1.52 10.67
C PRO A 368 12.98 0.35 10.80
N ASN A 369 12.59 -0.32 9.70
CA ASN A 369 11.46 -1.26 9.69
C ASN A 369 11.75 -2.60 10.37
N ASN A 370 12.99 -3.11 10.30
CA ASN A 370 13.40 -4.43 10.83
C ASN A 370 12.56 -5.61 10.30
N TYR A 371 12.18 -5.56 9.03
CA TYR A 371 11.46 -6.65 8.38
C TYR A 371 12.39 -7.84 8.08
N PHE A 372 11.80 -8.99 7.82
CA PHE A 372 12.55 -10.14 7.29
C PHE A 372 13.07 -9.84 5.89
N GLU A 373 14.27 -10.32 5.57
CA GLU A 373 14.83 -10.21 4.22
C GLU A 373 14.16 -11.19 3.27
N MET A 374 13.37 -10.66 2.34
CA MET A 374 12.68 -11.42 1.30
C MET A 374 13.14 -11.03 -0.11
N ASN A 375 14.18 -10.19 -0.23
CA ASN A 375 14.69 -9.71 -1.51
C ASN A 375 16.21 -9.90 -1.65
N ALA A 376 16.76 -10.93 -1.01
CA ALA A 376 18.16 -11.32 -1.20
C ALA A 376 18.46 -11.63 -2.70
N PRO A 377 19.70 -11.58 -3.15
CA PRO A 377 20.06 -11.77 -4.58
C PRO A 377 19.45 -13.01 -5.22
N TRP A 378 19.43 -14.16 -4.54
CA TRP A 378 18.84 -15.39 -5.06
C TRP A 378 17.32 -15.34 -5.13
N MET A 379 16.66 -14.60 -4.23
CA MET A 379 15.21 -14.37 -4.24
C MET A 379 14.81 -13.50 -5.43
N HIS A 380 15.52 -12.39 -5.61
CA HIS A 380 15.34 -11.53 -6.78
C HIS A 380 15.56 -12.29 -8.09
N ASP A 381 16.59 -13.15 -8.17
CA ASP A 381 16.83 -13.97 -9.36
C ASP A 381 15.64 -14.89 -9.68
N MET A 382 15.00 -15.48 -8.68
CA MET A 382 13.79 -16.29 -8.87
C MET A 382 12.61 -15.45 -9.41
N ILE A 383 12.40 -14.24 -8.87
CA ILE A 383 11.36 -13.34 -9.38
C ILE A 383 11.64 -13.00 -10.86
N ARG A 384 12.87 -12.64 -11.21
CA ARG A 384 13.23 -12.37 -12.61
C ARG A 384 13.02 -13.55 -13.54
N ARG A 385 13.38 -14.77 -13.11
CA ARG A 385 13.18 -15.99 -13.90
C ARG A 385 11.70 -16.27 -14.16
N SER A 386 10.80 -15.82 -13.31
CA SER A 386 9.36 -15.93 -13.53
C SER A 386 8.79 -14.89 -14.49
N GLY A 387 9.57 -13.86 -14.83
CA GLY A 387 9.12 -12.72 -15.64
C GLY A 387 8.24 -11.72 -14.89
N MET A 388 8.00 -11.90 -13.59
CA MET A 388 7.29 -10.94 -12.74
C MET A 388 8.15 -9.72 -12.42
N LEU A 389 7.51 -8.60 -12.07
CA LEU A 389 8.19 -7.43 -11.50
C LEU A 389 8.47 -7.66 -10.01
N ASN A 390 9.48 -6.96 -9.52
CA ASN A 390 9.89 -6.95 -8.11
C ASN A 390 9.63 -5.56 -7.52
N HIS A 391 8.63 -5.44 -6.65
CA HIS A 391 8.27 -4.21 -5.95
C HIS A 391 8.48 -4.38 -4.44
N PRO A 392 9.71 -4.24 -3.94
CA PRO A 392 10.00 -4.43 -2.51
C PRO A 392 9.47 -3.30 -1.64
N TYR A 393 9.21 -3.62 -0.37
CA TYR A 393 8.70 -2.70 0.64
C TYR A 393 9.45 -2.84 1.98
N SER A 394 9.59 -1.75 2.75
CA SER A 394 9.46 -0.36 2.38
C SER A 394 10.77 0.36 2.59
N PHE A 395 11.10 1.28 1.70
CA PHE A 395 12.32 2.05 1.75
C PHE A 395 12.15 3.31 2.61
N ASP A 396 13.14 3.58 3.47
CA ASP A 396 13.19 4.74 4.35
C ASP A 396 14.50 5.50 4.25
N THR A 397 15.56 4.87 3.76
CA THR A 397 16.90 5.44 3.78
C THR A 397 17.62 5.29 2.44
N MET A 398 18.57 6.19 2.19
CA MET A 398 19.47 6.09 1.03
C MET A 398 20.34 4.84 1.09
N GLU A 399 20.65 4.34 2.29
CA GLU A 399 21.42 3.12 2.49
C GLU A 399 20.66 1.90 1.97
N GLN A 400 19.38 1.74 2.35
CA GLN A 400 18.51 0.69 1.82
C GLN A 400 18.46 0.76 0.29
N MET A 401 18.21 1.94 -0.29
CA MET A 401 18.15 2.10 -1.74
C MET A 401 19.47 1.72 -2.42
N ASN A 402 20.62 2.06 -1.84
CA ASN A 402 21.93 1.67 -2.38
C ASN A 402 22.13 0.16 -2.34
N VAL A 403 21.69 -0.52 -1.29
CA VAL A 403 21.78 -1.98 -1.17
C VAL A 403 21.03 -2.65 -2.32
N TYR A 404 19.76 -2.30 -2.52
CA TYR A 404 18.91 -2.95 -3.53
C TYR A 404 19.13 -2.41 -4.96
N TRP A 405 19.91 -1.35 -5.12
CA TRP A 405 20.39 -0.89 -6.44
C TRP A 405 21.51 -1.75 -7.02
N GLY A 406 22.06 -2.70 -6.27
CA GLY A 406 23.09 -3.62 -6.73
C GLY A 406 24.37 -3.62 -5.92
N SER A 407 24.33 -3.15 -4.68
CA SER A 407 25.48 -3.25 -3.74
C SER A 407 25.58 -4.62 -3.08
N TYR A 408 24.61 -5.49 -3.22
CA TYR A 408 24.79 -6.90 -2.89
C TYR A 408 25.87 -7.48 -3.81
N HIS A 409 27.03 -7.73 -3.25
CA HIS A 409 28.14 -8.41 -3.94
C HIS A 409 27.79 -9.90 -4.13
N TYR A 410 26.85 -10.17 -4.99
CA TYR A 410 26.68 -11.49 -5.53
C TYR A 410 27.61 -11.62 -6.72
N ASP A 411 28.77 -12.26 -6.50
CA ASP A 411 29.82 -12.41 -7.50
C ASP A 411 29.49 -13.51 -8.52
N SER A 412 28.32 -13.46 -9.11
CA SER A 412 28.00 -14.31 -10.25
C SER A 412 28.38 -13.67 -11.59
N GLY A 413 28.90 -12.44 -11.59
CA GLY A 413 29.25 -11.71 -12.81
C GLY A 413 28.05 -11.39 -13.73
N HIS A 414 26.83 -11.78 -13.35
CA HIS A 414 25.64 -11.75 -14.19
C HIS A 414 24.65 -10.63 -13.87
N PHE A 415 24.76 -9.99 -12.71
CA PHE A 415 23.82 -8.96 -12.28
C PHE A 415 24.41 -7.57 -12.29
N LYS A 416 24.08 -6.81 -13.33
CA LYS A 416 24.27 -5.35 -13.40
C LYS A 416 22.95 -4.58 -13.24
N ALA A 417 21.85 -5.25 -12.97
CA ALA A 417 20.53 -4.65 -12.84
C ALA A 417 20.16 -4.44 -11.37
N PRO A 418 19.38 -3.41 -11.03
CA PRO A 418 18.82 -3.24 -9.69
C PRO A 418 18.01 -4.46 -9.24
N TYR A 419 17.99 -4.72 -7.91
CA TYR A 419 17.15 -5.75 -7.30
C TYR A 419 15.75 -5.26 -7.00
N MET A 420 15.23 -4.35 -7.83
CA MET A 420 13.88 -3.81 -7.79
C MET A 420 13.48 -3.31 -9.17
N ASP A 421 12.19 -3.39 -9.48
CA ASP A 421 11.55 -2.79 -10.66
C ASP A 421 10.66 -1.59 -10.27
N GLY A 422 10.46 -1.36 -8.99
CA GLY A 422 9.78 -0.26 -8.35
C GLY A 422 10.06 -0.30 -6.85
N ALA A 423 9.58 0.68 -6.09
CA ALA A 423 9.85 0.78 -4.66
C ALA A 423 8.67 1.37 -3.88
N PHE A 424 8.17 0.63 -2.88
CA PHE A 424 7.34 1.23 -1.83
C PHE A 424 8.22 2.03 -0.89
N THR A 425 7.85 3.25 -0.59
CA THR A 425 8.68 4.13 0.22
C THR A 425 7.87 5.00 1.19
N ASN A 426 8.37 5.10 2.43
CA ASN A 426 7.90 6.07 3.40
C ASN A 426 8.52 7.48 3.16
N ARG A 427 9.52 7.57 2.28
CA ARG A 427 10.29 8.75 1.95
C ARG A 427 10.30 8.96 0.44
N THR A 428 9.13 9.34 -0.10
CA THR A 428 8.94 9.52 -1.55
C THR A 428 9.96 10.47 -2.16
N GLU A 429 10.27 11.57 -1.51
CA GLU A 429 11.25 12.55 -1.97
C GLU A 429 12.66 11.98 -2.10
N LEU A 430 13.08 11.14 -1.15
CA LEU A 430 14.40 10.50 -1.19
C LEU A 430 14.49 9.48 -2.32
N THR A 431 13.46 8.66 -2.48
CA THR A 431 13.43 7.63 -3.51
C THR A 431 13.39 8.24 -4.90
N LEU A 432 12.59 9.29 -5.11
CA LEU A 432 12.55 10.05 -6.36
C LEU A 432 13.91 10.67 -6.67
N GLN A 433 14.53 11.35 -5.70
CA GLN A 433 15.85 11.96 -5.89
C GLN A 433 16.92 10.90 -6.22
N PHE A 434 16.90 9.77 -5.51
CA PHE A 434 17.81 8.65 -5.77
C PHE A 434 17.70 8.13 -7.21
N LEU A 435 16.50 7.94 -7.71
CA LEU A 435 16.27 7.45 -9.08
C LEU A 435 16.59 8.50 -10.16
N ILE A 436 16.32 9.78 -9.88
CA ILE A 436 16.67 10.89 -10.78
C ILE A 436 18.19 10.99 -10.92
N ASP A 437 18.93 10.98 -9.82
CA ASP A 437 20.40 11.09 -9.80
C ASP A 437 21.08 9.94 -10.57
N ARG A 438 20.40 8.81 -10.73
CA ARG A 438 20.87 7.63 -11.48
C ARG A 438 20.36 7.56 -12.91
N GLY A 439 19.55 8.53 -13.35
CA GLY A 439 18.93 8.50 -14.66
C GLY A 439 18.01 7.30 -14.87
N ALA A 440 17.40 6.80 -13.79
CA ALA A 440 16.58 5.59 -13.79
C ALA A 440 15.09 5.85 -14.04
N ARG A 441 14.66 7.11 -14.06
CA ARG A 441 13.27 7.49 -14.37
C ARG A 441 13.01 7.35 -15.88
N GLY A 442 11.80 6.95 -16.22
CA GLY A 442 11.36 6.80 -17.61
C GLY A 442 11.39 8.12 -18.38
N GLU A 443 11.35 8.02 -19.71
CA GLU A 443 11.31 9.18 -20.60
C GLU A 443 10.12 10.10 -20.28
N GLY A 444 10.36 11.40 -20.20
CA GLY A 444 9.36 12.41 -19.86
C GLY A 444 8.99 12.50 -18.37
N ALA A 445 9.60 11.68 -17.52
CA ALA A 445 9.38 11.74 -16.06
C ALA A 445 9.88 13.07 -15.47
N PRO A 446 9.37 13.45 -14.29
CA PRO A 446 9.91 14.57 -13.53
C PRO A 446 11.42 14.41 -13.28
N THR A 447 12.19 15.47 -13.51
CA THR A 447 13.65 15.52 -13.31
C THR A 447 14.05 16.30 -12.07
N PHE A 448 13.08 16.75 -11.29
CA PHE A 448 13.26 17.57 -10.11
C PHE A 448 12.28 17.11 -9.01
N VAL A 449 12.75 17.09 -7.78
CA VAL A 449 11.94 16.83 -6.58
C VAL A 449 11.74 18.16 -5.85
N PRO A 450 10.49 18.58 -5.61
CA PRO A 450 10.22 19.78 -4.82
C PRO A 450 10.73 19.65 -3.38
N ASP A 451 10.96 20.79 -2.71
CA ASP A 451 11.25 20.77 -1.29
C ASP A 451 10.05 20.22 -0.50
N PRO A 452 10.24 19.19 0.33
CA PRO A 452 9.16 18.51 1.03
C PRO A 452 8.44 19.41 2.05
N VAL A 453 9.17 20.27 2.75
CA VAL A 453 8.61 21.16 3.78
C VAL A 453 7.85 22.33 3.14
N GLU A 454 8.42 22.94 2.11
CA GLU A 454 7.75 24.02 1.39
C GLU A 454 6.50 23.50 0.66
N THR A 455 6.50 22.25 0.23
CA THR A 455 5.30 21.64 -0.36
C THR A 455 4.20 21.45 0.69
N LEU A 456 4.49 20.99 1.90
CA LEU A 456 3.50 20.92 2.98
C LEU A 456 2.91 22.31 3.28
N LYS A 457 3.76 23.33 3.43
CA LYS A 457 3.30 24.71 3.67
C LYS A 457 2.40 25.22 2.53
N ARG A 458 2.77 24.97 1.27
CA ARG A 458 1.98 25.35 0.10
C ARG A 458 0.61 24.67 0.10
N LEU A 459 0.54 23.42 0.54
CA LEU A 459 -0.71 22.66 0.68
C LEU A 459 -1.55 23.09 1.88
N GLY A 460 -1.01 23.93 2.78
CA GLY A 460 -1.70 24.45 3.94
C GLY A 460 -1.44 23.67 5.25
N TYR A 461 -0.42 22.81 5.28
CA TYR A 461 -0.06 21.99 6.46
C TYR A 461 1.21 22.47 7.15
#